data_b69cd6631fa0d13a02b12e075907fbba
#
_entry.id   b69cd6631fa0d13a02b12e075907fbba
#
_cell.length_a   1.000
_cell.length_b   1.000
_cell.length_c   1.000
_cell.angle_alpha   90.00
_cell.angle_beta   90.00
_cell.angle_gamma   90.00
#
_symmetry.space_group_name_H-M   'P 1'
#
loop_
_entity.id
_entity.type
_entity.pdbx_description
1 polymer ?
#
loop_
_entity_poly.entity_id
_entity_poly.type
_entity_poly.pdbx_seq_one_letter_code
_entity_poly.pdbx_strand_id
1 'polypeptide(L)'
;MISNTVIFSIIAFVIGIGIALAVTASMTKEIKKVSGHMKDVAGGDLTDRIDVKKKNEFGDLENNFNNMVENMAVLIKGVEEKSGVIVDASAKIAGVSKSTTETVGQVSEAIQSVAVGASGQADSTQTATQEVENLADRLKETKAYVTDISEMSVETQKLSNKGLTIVDELITKGQRSIDNSKISKEVVSEMVSSIEKINFISDAITEITEQTNLLSLNASIEAARAGESGKGFAVVADEIRKLAEQSQQSTDEIKQIVNEITIKSQQVEQTMDESVGIIEEQNVSIKDAKELFNTISDSVNGLKEGLDNITQLNEAMDTNRNNVVSKMEDVAAVATETAAASEEVTASAVDVEQTMHDLNEFTVELDNIAEALKEAIDKFKLQ
;
A
#
# COMPACT_ATOMS: atom_id res chain seq x y z
N MET A 1 29.24 121.64 -83.52
CA MET A 1 28.67 120.95 -82.35
C MET A 1 28.16 119.58 -82.61
N ILE A 2 27.52 119.21 -83.66
CA ILE A 2 26.93 117.85 -83.99
C ILE A 2 27.99 116.76 -84.08
N SER A 3 29.22 117.04 -84.55
CA SER A 3 30.25 116.05 -84.69
C SER A 3 30.84 115.47 -83.38
N ASN A 4 30.94 116.34 -82.34
CA ASN A 4 31.44 115.85 -81.05
C ASN A 4 30.45 115.05 -80.23
N THR A 5 29.13 115.30 -80.39
CA THR A 5 28.05 114.51 -79.74
C THR A 5 27.96 113.12 -80.32
N VAL A 6 28.14 113.00 -81.65
CA VAL A 6 28.13 111.70 -82.32
C VAL A 6 29.35 110.81 -81.89
N ILE A 7 30.56 111.45 -81.76
CA ILE A 7 31.73 110.75 -81.26
C ILE A 7 31.58 110.30 -79.82
N PHE A 8 31.02 111.15 -78.92
CA PHE A 8 30.79 110.74 -77.52
C PHE A 8 29.73 109.66 -77.41
N SER A 9 28.71 109.62 -78.24
CA SER A 9 27.70 108.52 -78.27
C SER A 9 28.31 107.23 -78.73
N ILE A 10 29.15 107.23 -79.76
CA ILE A 10 29.86 106.03 -80.25
C ILE A 10 30.86 105.52 -79.17
N ILE A 11 31.57 106.37 -78.50
CA ILE A 11 32.53 105.98 -77.42
C ILE A 11 31.73 105.43 -76.25
N ALA A 12 30.63 106.10 -75.82
CA ALA A 12 29.73 105.57 -74.75
C ALA A 12 29.14 104.21 -75.13
N PHE A 13 28.68 104.06 -76.37
CA PHE A 13 28.16 102.70 -76.86
C PHE A 13 29.26 101.63 -76.90
N VAL A 14 30.48 101.96 -77.38
CA VAL A 14 31.58 101.03 -77.35
C VAL A 14 32.02 100.61 -75.92
N ILE A 15 32.05 101.65 -75.02
CA ILE A 15 32.31 101.38 -73.57
C ILE A 15 31.11 100.54 -72.99
N GLY A 16 29.88 100.85 -73.32
CA GLY A 16 28.75 100.07 -72.88
C GLY A 16 28.78 98.61 -73.33
N ILE A 17 29.14 98.36 -74.61
CA ILE A 17 29.33 97.00 -75.16
C ILE A 17 30.54 96.36 -74.45
N GLY A 18 31.67 97.10 -74.28
CA GLY A 18 32.81 96.57 -73.56
C GLY A 18 32.53 96.15 -72.15
N ILE A 19 31.75 96.98 -71.41
CA ILE A 19 31.29 96.61 -70.06
C ILE A 19 30.31 95.47 -70.11
N ALA A 20 29.36 95.42 -71.01
CA ALA A 20 28.39 94.33 -71.13
C ALA A 20 29.13 92.97 -71.47
N LEU A 21 30.11 93.02 -72.42
CA LEU A 21 30.92 91.88 -72.74
C LEU A 21 31.78 91.42 -71.56
N ALA A 22 32.41 92.38 -70.85
CA ALA A 22 33.18 92.02 -69.65
C ALA A 22 32.38 91.46 -68.51
N VAL A 23 31.19 92.02 -68.25
CA VAL A 23 30.26 91.46 -67.26
C VAL A 23 29.77 90.13 -67.70
N THR A 24 29.37 89.91 -68.96
CA THR A 24 28.89 88.63 -69.50
C THR A 24 30.00 87.58 -69.41
N ALA A 25 31.25 87.94 -69.80
CA ALA A 25 32.39 87.03 -69.71
C ALA A 25 32.71 86.66 -68.27
N SER A 26 32.65 87.58 -67.36
CA SER A 26 32.84 87.36 -65.92
C SER A 26 31.74 86.48 -65.37
N MET A 27 30.45 86.78 -65.64
CA MET A 27 29.33 85.93 -65.23
C MET A 27 29.44 84.48 -65.78
N THR A 28 29.74 84.35 -67.06
CA THR A 28 29.88 83.08 -67.75
C THR A 28 31.02 82.21 -67.09
N LYS A 29 32.10 82.85 -66.73
CA LYS A 29 33.20 82.23 -66.05
C LYS A 29 32.84 81.64 -64.66
N GLU A 30 32.10 82.42 -63.89
CA GLU A 30 31.68 82.01 -62.53
C GLU A 30 30.58 80.94 -62.62
N ILE A 31 29.62 81.04 -63.52
CA ILE A 31 28.63 79.99 -63.77
C ILE A 31 29.30 78.71 -64.24
N LYS A 32 30.27 78.76 -65.17
CA LYS A 32 31.05 77.59 -65.63
C LYS A 32 31.83 76.96 -64.45
N LYS A 33 32.39 77.75 -63.53
CA LYS A 33 33.08 77.24 -62.34
C LYS A 33 32.10 76.45 -61.46
N VAL A 34 30.97 76.98 -61.06
CA VAL A 34 29.98 76.31 -60.24
C VAL A 34 29.40 75.08 -60.97
N SER A 35 29.15 75.24 -62.33
CA SER A 35 28.67 74.16 -63.16
C SER A 35 29.67 72.93 -63.26
N GLY A 36 31.02 73.25 -63.23
CA GLY A 36 32.04 72.23 -63.22
C GLY A 36 32.00 71.45 -61.90
N HIS A 37 32.01 72.12 -60.76
CA HIS A 37 31.89 71.52 -59.44
C HIS A 37 30.55 70.77 -59.29
N MET A 38 29.46 71.28 -59.81
CA MET A 38 28.17 70.57 -59.86
C MET A 38 28.27 69.21 -60.62
N LYS A 39 29.03 69.24 -61.74
CA LYS A 39 29.22 68.03 -62.54
C LYS A 39 30.03 66.96 -61.74
N ASP A 40 31.05 67.39 -60.99
CA ASP A 40 31.89 66.51 -60.18
C ASP A 40 31.05 65.95 -59.01
N VAL A 41 30.24 66.75 -58.33
CA VAL A 41 29.27 66.26 -57.30
C VAL A 41 28.19 65.38 -57.90
N ALA A 42 27.69 65.68 -59.14
CA ALA A 42 26.74 64.82 -59.82
C ALA A 42 27.41 63.48 -60.24
N GLY A 43 28.72 63.48 -60.41
CA GLY A 43 29.51 62.25 -60.62
C GLY A 43 29.83 61.47 -59.33
N GLY A 44 29.36 61.98 -58.15
CA GLY A 44 29.50 61.32 -56.88
C GLY A 44 30.64 61.87 -56.00
N ASP A 45 31.47 62.86 -56.44
CA ASP A 45 32.54 63.41 -55.62
C ASP A 45 31.97 64.47 -54.64
N LEU A 46 31.62 64.02 -53.44
CA LEU A 46 31.14 64.92 -52.36
C LEU A 46 32.26 65.50 -51.54
N THR A 47 33.54 65.30 -51.92
CA THR A 47 34.69 65.94 -51.31
C THR A 47 34.99 67.34 -51.93
N ASP A 48 34.43 67.55 -53.14
CA ASP A 48 34.70 68.76 -53.89
C ASP A 48 34.06 70.01 -53.22
N ARG A 49 34.83 71.11 -53.08
CA ARG A 49 34.37 72.41 -52.48
C ARG A 49 34.87 73.53 -53.34
N ILE A 50 34.01 74.50 -53.46
CA ILE A 50 34.35 75.81 -54.13
C ILE A 50 35.03 76.71 -53.12
N ASP A 51 36.25 77.20 -53.47
CA ASP A 51 36.93 78.27 -52.66
C ASP A 51 36.21 79.61 -52.86
N VAL A 52 35.49 80.03 -51.84
CA VAL A 52 34.61 81.23 -51.87
C VAL A 52 35.42 82.51 -51.56
N LYS A 53 35.80 83.23 -52.62
CA LYS A 53 36.60 84.46 -52.52
C LYS A 53 35.77 85.77 -52.68
N LYS A 54 34.52 85.66 -53.16
CA LYS A 54 33.71 86.81 -53.52
C LYS A 54 32.64 87.09 -52.46
N LYS A 55 32.39 88.37 -52.25
CA LYS A 55 31.32 88.82 -51.32
C LYS A 55 30.16 89.46 -52.12
N ASN A 56 29.69 88.68 -53.12
CA ASN A 56 28.52 89.06 -53.96
C ASN A 56 27.65 87.84 -54.20
N GLU A 57 26.61 87.98 -55.06
CA GLU A 57 25.56 86.96 -55.39
C GLU A 57 26.21 85.68 -55.85
N PHE A 58 27.41 85.66 -56.49
CA PHE A 58 28.15 84.49 -56.86
C PHE A 58 28.81 83.83 -55.66
N GLY A 59 29.32 84.60 -54.71
CA GLY A 59 29.82 84.11 -53.44
C GLY A 59 28.75 83.42 -52.60
N ASP A 60 27.55 84.00 -52.59
CA ASP A 60 26.39 83.39 -51.93
C ASP A 60 25.97 82.08 -52.63
N LEU A 61 26.03 82.00 -53.99
CA LEU A 61 25.80 80.80 -54.76
C LEU A 61 26.81 79.70 -54.46
N GLU A 62 28.13 80.09 -54.39
CA GLU A 62 29.24 79.17 -54.01
C GLU A 62 29.04 78.63 -52.61
N ASN A 63 28.66 79.48 -51.63
CA ASN A 63 28.39 79.05 -50.27
C ASN A 63 27.17 78.04 -50.20
N ASN A 64 26.07 78.40 -50.88
CA ASN A 64 24.88 77.57 -50.95
C ASN A 64 25.20 76.17 -51.59
N PHE A 65 26.07 76.18 -52.62
CA PHE A 65 26.55 74.96 -53.21
C PHE A 65 27.36 74.12 -52.18
N ASN A 66 28.34 74.72 -51.49
CA ASN A 66 29.15 74.02 -50.45
C ASN A 66 28.26 73.43 -49.34
N ASN A 67 27.30 74.23 -48.84
CA ASN A 67 26.34 73.79 -47.85
C ASN A 67 25.48 72.60 -48.34
N MET A 68 25.07 72.64 -49.63
CA MET A 68 24.33 71.54 -50.25
C MET A 68 25.19 70.26 -50.29
N VAL A 69 26.44 70.35 -50.73
CA VAL A 69 27.36 69.22 -50.77
C VAL A 69 27.66 68.69 -49.38
N GLU A 70 27.86 69.52 -48.38
CA GLU A 70 28.03 69.09 -46.96
C GLU A 70 26.83 68.37 -46.43
N ASN A 71 25.62 68.91 -46.63
CA ASN A 71 24.38 68.22 -46.24
C ASN A 71 24.19 66.87 -46.91
N MET A 72 24.55 66.75 -48.19
CA MET A 72 24.55 65.50 -48.94
C MET A 72 25.58 64.51 -48.34
N ALA A 73 26.81 64.94 -48.06
CA ALA A 73 27.83 64.13 -47.47
C ALA A 73 27.40 63.58 -46.08
N VAL A 74 26.79 64.45 -45.24
CA VAL A 74 26.24 64.02 -43.92
C VAL A 74 25.11 63.00 -44.08
N LEU A 75 24.22 63.21 -45.04
CA LEU A 75 23.14 62.25 -45.31
C LEU A 75 23.66 60.90 -45.79
N ILE A 76 24.61 60.92 -46.73
CA ILE A 76 25.19 59.67 -47.26
C ILE A 76 25.95 58.93 -46.15
N LYS A 77 26.76 59.63 -45.34
CA LYS A 77 27.43 59.05 -44.16
C LYS A 77 26.45 58.48 -43.13
N GLY A 78 25.35 59.19 -42.90
CA GLY A 78 24.29 58.71 -42.02
C GLY A 78 23.61 57.43 -42.54
N VAL A 79 23.41 57.30 -43.87
CA VAL A 79 22.86 56.11 -44.49
C VAL A 79 23.86 54.96 -44.43
N GLU A 80 25.17 55.20 -44.65
CA GLU A 80 26.24 54.19 -44.47
C GLU A 80 26.22 53.61 -43.05
N GLU A 81 26.26 54.48 -42.06
CA GLU A 81 26.23 54.07 -40.64
C GLU A 81 24.96 53.23 -40.31
N LYS A 82 23.80 53.67 -40.79
CA LYS A 82 22.53 52.95 -40.54
C LYS A 82 22.49 51.61 -41.31
N SER A 83 23.04 51.53 -42.50
CA SER A 83 23.18 50.29 -43.26
C SER A 83 24.03 49.28 -42.46
N GLY A 84 25.19 49.75 -41.91
CA GLY A 84 26.02 48.89 -41.05
C GLY A 84 25.25 48.38 -39.83
N VAL A 85 24.45 49.23 -39.19
CA VAL A 85 23.61 48.81 -38.05
C VAL A 85 22.57 47.71 -38.47
N ILE A 86 22.02 47.83 -39.69
CA ILE A 86 21.08 46.81 -40.20
C ILE A 86 21.78 45.47 -40.37
N VAL A 87 22.99 45.42 -40.97
CA VAL A 87 23.74 44.18 -41.14
C VAL A 87 24.04 43.52 -39.77
N ASP A 88 24.54 44.30 -38.80
CA ASP A 88 24.82 43.83 -37.47
C ASP A 88 23.55 43.28 -36.75
N ALA A 89 22.41 43.97 -36.91
CA ALA A 89 21.13 43.54 -36.35
C ALA A 89 20.63 42.26 -37.00
N SER A 90 20.74 42.15 -38.34
CA SER A 90 20.37 40.96 -39.11
C SER A 90 21.19 39.72 -38.66
N ALA A 91 22.53 39.90 -38.53
CA ALA A 91 23.39 38.85 -38.05
C ALA A 91 23.02 38.36 -36.64
N LYS A 92 22.67 39.28 -35.73
CA LYS A 92 22.21 38.92 -34.36
C LYS A 92 20.86 38.19 -34.40
N ILE A 93 19.91 38.64 -35.21
CA ILE A 93 18.59 38.00 -35.36
C ILE A 93 18.77 36.60 -35.91
N ALA A 94 19.60 36.40 -36.93
CA ALA A 94 19.91 35.07 -37.48
C ALA A 94 20.53 34.12 -36.41
N GLY A 95 21.46 34.63 -35.56
CA GLY A 95 22.03 33.91 -34.44
C GLY A 95 20.98 33.49 -33.39
N VAL A 96 20.09 34.42 -33.01
CA VAL A 96 18.99 34.14 -32.07
C VAL A 96 18.01 33.12 -32.67
N SER A 97 17.62 33.31 -33.94
CA SER A 97 16.73 32.40 -34.65
C SER A 97 17.28 30.96 -34.64
N LYS A 98 18.56 30.78 -34.98
CA LYS A 98 19.21 29.48 -34.94
C LYS A 98 19.19 28.85 -33.54
N SER A 99 19.58 29.63 -32.52
CA SER A 99 19.58 29.12 -31.13
C SER A 99 18.18 28.77 -30.64
N THR A 100 17.16 29.53 -31.06
CA THR A 100 15.74 29.24 -30.74
C THR A 100 15.30 27.94 -31.41
N THR A 101 15.63 27.70 -32.69
CA THR A 101 15.34 26.46 -33.39
C THR A 101 15.97 25.24 -32.69
N GLU A 102 17.24 25.34 -32.27
CA GLU A 102 17.91 24.28 -31.51
C GLU A 102 17.19 23.99 -30.17
N THR A 103 16.76 25.05 -29.45
CA THR A 103 16.02 24.91 -28.19
C THR A 103 14.64 24.28 -28.41
N VAL A 104 13.92 24.66 -29.45
CA VAL A 104 12.61 24.08 -29.84
C VAL A 104 12.77 22.60 -30.17
N GLY A 105 13.83 22.19 -30.84
CA GLY A 105 14.15 20.80 -31.09
C GLY A 105 14.30 19.99 -29.77
N GLN A 106 15.03 20.53 -28.78
CA GLN A 106 15.16 19.91 -27.46
C GLN A 106 13.83 19.83 -26.72
N VAL A 107 12.99 20.86 -26.80
CA VAL A 107 11.65 20.86 -26.22
C VAL A 107 10.78 19.78 -26.86
N SER A 108 10.85 19.62 -28.19
CA SER A 108 10.11 18.57 -28.91
C SER A 108 10.51 17.16 -28.48
N GLU A 109 11.79 16.88 -28.28
CA GLU A 109 12.27 15.59 -27.76
C GLU A 109 11.78 15.33 -26.32
N ALA A 110 11.86 16.36 -25.47
CA ALA A 110 11.40 16.24 -24.08
C ALA A 110 9.91 15.99 -24.00
N ILE A 111 9.10 16.72 -24.76
CA ILE A 111 7.63 16.58 -24.76
C ILE A 111 7.19 15.24 -25.34
N GLN A 112 7.90 14.71 -26.34
CA GLN A 112 7.67 13.36 -26.86
C GLN A 112 7.90 12.31 -25.78
N SER A 113 8.94 12.48 -24.94
CA SER A 113 9.20 11.60 -23.82
C SER A 113 8.10 11.68 -22.75
N VAL A 114 7.55 12.88 -22.52
CA VAL A 114 6.40 13.09 -21.62
C VAL A 114 5.16 12.38 -22.16
N ALA A 115 4.86 12.49 -23.45
CA ALA A 115 3.72 11.82 -24.07
C ALA A 115 3.80 10.29 -23.97
N VAL A 116 5.00 9.71 -24.22
CA VAL A 116 5.25 8.27 -24.06
C VAL A 116 5.10 7.87 -22.58
N GLY A 117 5.64 8.68 -21.65
CA GLY A 117 5.49 8.46 -20.22
C GLY A 117 4.03 8.49 -19.77
N ALA A 118 3.23 9.43 -20.26
CA ALA A 118 1.81 9.55 -19.95
C ALA A 118 1.03 8.32 -20.49
N SER A 119 1.30 7.86 -21.70
CA SER A 119 0.71 6.63 -22.23
C SER A 119 1.07 5.40 -21.40
N GLY A 120 2.34 5.23 -21.00
CA GLY A 120 2.79 4.15 -20.13
C GLY A 120 2.16 4.23 -18.72
N GLN A 121 1.91 5.43 -18.23
CA GLN A 121 1.21 5.64 -16.96
C GLN A 121 -0.26 5.20 -17.05
N ALA A 122 -0.96 5.52 -18.13
CA ALA A 122 -2.33 5.08 -18.36
C ALA A 122 -2.44 3.54 -18.38
N ASP A 123 -1.54 2.86 -19.09
CA ASP A 123 -1.48 1.39 -19.15
C ASP A 123 -1.17 0.76 -17.77
N SER A 124 -0.19 1.33 -17.05
CA SER A 124 0.15 0.90 -15.68
C SER A 124 -1.02 1.07 -14.71
N THR A 125 -1.78 2.16 -14.87
CA THR A 125 -2.97 2.44 -14.06
C THR A 125 -4.09 1.44 -14.37
N GLN A 126 -4.28 1.07 -15.62
CA GLN A 126 -5.24 0.03 -16.02
C GLN A 126 -4.88 -1.33 -15.40
N THR A 127 -3.59 -1.69 -15.43
CA THR A 127 -3.10 -2.92 -14.79
C THR A 127 -3.32 -2.90 -13.28
N ALA A 128 -3.00 -1.78 -12.61
CA ALA A 128 -3.21 -1.62 -11.18
C ALA A 128 -4.71 -1.70 -10.81
N THR A 129 -5.60 -1.16 -11.63
CA THR A 129 -7.06 -1.27 -11.44
C THR A 129 -7.50 -2.74 -11.48
N GLN A 130 -7.00 -3.52 -12.43
CA GLN A 130 -7.29 -4.96 -12.51
C GLN A 130 -6.81 -5.73 -11.28
N GLU A 131 -5.63 -5.39 -10.74
CA GLU A 131 -5.12 -6.02 -9.51
C GLU A 131 -5.98 -5.66 -8.29
N VAL A 132 -6.49 -4.44 -8.23
CA VAL A 132 -7.41 -4.01 -7.17
C VAL A 132 -8.79 -4.67 -7.30
N GLU A 133 -9.27 -4.98 -8.50
CA GLU A 133 -10.47 -5.80 -8.71
C GLU A 133 -10.25 -7.24 -8.24
N ASN A 134 -9.11 -7.85 -8.54
CA ASN A 134 -8.75 -9.18 -8.02
C ASN A 134 -8.70 -9.21 -6.48
N LEU A 135 -8.30 -8.10 -5.85
CA LEU A 135 -8.34 -7.96 -4.38
C LEU A 135 -9.78 -8.04 -3.85
N ALA A 136 -10.78 -7.51 -4.57
CA ALA A 136 -12.18 -7.61 -4.18
C ALA A 136 -12.65 -9.07 -4.07
N ASP A 137 -12.26 -9.90 -5.03
CA ASP A 137 -12.62 -11.33 -5.02
C ASP A 137 -11.99 -12.04 -3.82
N ARG A 138 -10.72 -11.73 -3.49
CA ARG A 138 -10.05 -12.30 -2.32
C ARG A 138 -10.65 -11.84 -1.00
N LEU A 139 -11.12 -10.59 -0.90
CA LEU A 139 -11.84 -10.09 0.28
C LEU A 139 -13.18 -10.82 0.45
N LYS A 140 -13.87 -11.11 -0.65
CA LYS A 140 -15.11 -11.89 -0.64
C LYS A 140 -14.87 -13.34 -0.19
N GLU A 141 -13.80 -13.98 -0.66
CA GLU A 141 -13.41 -15.31 -0.19
C GLU A 141 -13.08 -15.29 1.32
N THR A 142 -12.31 -14.29 1.77
CA THR A 142 -11.99 -14.12 3.19
C THR A 142 -13.26 -13.99 4.04
N LYS A 143 -14.25 -13.23 3.58
CA LYS A 143 -15.54 -13.09 4.26
C LYS A 143 -16.29 -14.44 4.35
N ALA A 144 -16.25 -15.25 3.31
CA ALA A 144 -16.84 -16.59 3.33
C ALA A 144 -16.15 -17.49 4.37
N TYR A 145 -14.82 -17.53 4.38
CA TYR A 145 -14.07 -18.30 5.39
C TYR A 145 -14.35 -17.86 6.82
N VAL A 146 -14.44 -16.54 7.06
CA VAL A 146 -14.82 -16.01 8.39
C VAL A 146 -16.19 -16.50 8.82
N THR A 147 -17.16 -16.55 7.89
CA THR A 147 -18.49 -17.08 8.17
C THR A 147 -18.44 -18.56 8.53
N ASP A 148 -17.74 -19.38 7.73
CA ASP A 148 -17.61 -20.81 7.98
C ASP A 148 -16.94 -21.10 9.33
N ILE A 149 -15.85 -20.38 9.66
CA ILE A 149 -15.17 -20.54 10.95
C ILE A 149 -16.06 -20.09 12.11
N SER A 150 -16.89 -19.04 11.91
CA SER A 150 -17.84 -18.59 12.92
C SER A 150 -18.90 -19.68 13.20
N GLU A 151 -19.44 -20.33 12.18
CA GLU A 151 -20.38 -21.44 12.33
C GLU A 151 -19.73 -22.63 13.05
N MET A 152 -18.49 -23.00 12.69
CA MET A 152 -17.72 -24.04 13.36
C MET A 152 -17.46 -23.71 14.83
N SER A 153 -17.21 -22.44 15.14
CA SER A 153 -17.01 -21.97 16.52
C SER A 153 -18.27 -22.12 17.37
N VAL A 154 -19.43 -21.77 16.80
CA VAL A 154 -20.73 -21.96 17.47
C VAL A 154 -20.99 -23.45 17.76
N GLU A 155 -20.72 -24.33 16.80
CA GLU A 155 -20.92 -25.77 16.99
C GLU A 155 -19.93 -26.34 18.02
N THR A 156 -18.66 -25.90 18.00
CA THR A 156 -17.64 -26.29 18.99
C THR A 156 -18.04 -25.84 20.41
N GLN A 157 -18.57 -24.62 20.55
CA GLN A 157 -19.09 -24.13 21.83
C GLN A 157 -20.23 -25.00 22.35
N LYS A 158 -21.16 -25.39 21.47
CA LYS A 158 -22.27 -26.29 21.83
C LYS A 158 -21.78 -27.66 22.26
N LEU A 159 -20.79 -28.23 21.57
CA LEU A 159 -20.18 -29.51 21.93
C LEU A 159 -19.45 -29.41 23.29
N SER A 160 -18.73 -28.33 23.54
CA SER A 160 -18.07 -28.08 24.82
C SER A 160 -19.06 -28.00 25.97
N ASN A 161 -20.16 -27.26 25.81
CA ASN A 161 -21.23 -27.19 26.81
C ASN A 161 -21.89 -28.53 27.08
N LYS A 162 -22.10 -29.34 26.04
CA LYS A 162 -22.61 -30.73 26.18
C LYS A 162 -21.60 -31.59 26.93
N GLY A 163 -20.30 -31.44 26.65
CA GLY A 163 -19.23 -32.12 27.37
C GLY A 163 -19.27 -31.79 28.88
N LEU A 164 -19.39 -30.52 29.23
CA LEU A 164 -19.52 -30.08 30.63
C LEU A 164 -20.74 -30.69 31.33
N THR A 165 -21.88 -30.77 30.64
CA THR A 165 -23.06 -31.42 31.18
C THR A 165 -22.82 -32.91 31.49
N ILE A 166 -22.17 -33.64 30.58
CA ILE A 166 -21.80 -35.03 30.76
C ILE A 166 -20.85 -35.22 31.93
N VAL A 167 -19.87 -34.33 32.07
CA VAL A 167 -18.89 -34.33 33.18
C VAL A 167 -19.60 -34.12 34.53
N ASP A 168 -20.54 -33.20 34.63
CA ASP A 168 -21.35 -32.98 35.84
C ASP A 168 -22.21 -34.19 36.20
N GLU A 169 -22.79 -34.86 35.19
CA GLU A 169 -23.50 -36.14 35.41
C GLU A 169 -22.55 -37.25 35.94
N LEU A 170 -21.32 -37.35 35.42
CA LEU A 170 -20.31 -38.31 35.84
C LEU A 170 -19.90 -38.06 37.30
N ILE A 171 -19.68 -36.80 37.72
CA ILE A 171 -19.40 -36.45 39.10
C ILE A 171 -20.56 -36.92 40.02
N THR A 172 -21.79 -36.65 39.61
CA THR A 172 -22.97 -37.09 40.40
C THR A 172 -23.07 -38.59 40.50
N LYS A 173 -22.80 -39.32 39.40
CA LYS A 173 -22.79 -40.81 39.41
C LYS A 173 -21.65 -41.39 40.25
N GLY A 174 -20.45 -40.76 40.18
CA GLY A 174 -19.30 -41.13 41.01
C GLY A 174 -19.63 -41.00 42.51
N GLN A 175 -20.20 -39.87 42.90
CA GLN A 175 -20.59 -39.67 44.30
C GLN A 175 -21.62 -40.71 44.76
N ARG A 176 -22.62 -41.02 43.95
CA ARG A 176 -23.62 -42.05 44.23
C ARG A 176 -23.00 -43.43 44.36
N SER A 177 -21.94 -43.76 43.57
CA SER A 177 -21.23 -45.02 43.65
C SER A 177 -20.47 -45.16 44.97
N ILE A 178 -19.82 -44.06 45.44
CA ILE A 178 -19.17 -44.02 46.75
C ILE A 178 -20.19 -44.27 47.88
N ASP A 179 -21.36 -43.61 47.81
CA ASP A 179 -22.39 -43.73 48.82
C ASP A 179 -22.95 -45.17 48.86
N ASN A 180 -23.17 -45.81 47.65
CA ASN A 180 -23.60 -47.20 47.55
C ASN A 180 -22.54 -48.19 48.11
N SER A 181 -21.25 -47.92 47.86
CA SER A 181 -20.17 -48.74 48.41
C SER A 181 -20.12 -48.64 49.95
N LYS A 182 -20.33 -47.45 50.53
CA LYS A 182 -20.41 -47.28 51.98
C LYS A 182 -21.60 -48.05 52.57
N ILE A 183 -22.81 -47.95 51.98
CA ILE A 183 -23.97 -48.70 52.45
C ILE A 183 -23.72 -50.23 52.35
N SER A 184 -23.09 -50.67 51.24
CA SER A 184 -22.76 -52.11 51.08
C SER A 184 -21.78 -52.57 52.14
N LYS A 185 -20.77 -51.75 52.50
CA LYS A 185 -19.80 -52.04 53.58
C LYS A 185 -20.51 -52.15 54.93
N GLU A 186 -21.49 -51.28 55.22
CA GLU A 186 -22.26 -51.29 56.47
C GLU A 186 -23.07 -52.61 56.57
N VAL A 187 -23.75 -53.02 55.49
CA VAL A 187 -24.50 -54.28 55.42
C VAL A 187 -23.60 -55.48 55.65
N VAL A 188 -22.41 -55.51 55.05
CA VAL A 188 -21.41 -56.57 55.27
C VAL A 188 -20.94 -56.61 56.71
N SER A 189 -20.70 -55.48 57.33
CA SER A 189 -20.31 -55.37 58.75
C SER A 189 -21.41 -55.93 59.68
N GLU A 190 -22.67 -55.61 59.43
CA GLU A 190 -23.82 -56.19 60.15
C GLU A 190 -23.90 -57.72 59.98
N MET A 191 -23.60 -58.22 58.75
CA MET A 191 -23.54 -59.66 58.49
C MET A 191 -22.42 -60.31 59.29
N VAL A 192 -21.23 -59.72 59.37
CA VAL A 192 -20.09 -60.24 60.21
C VAL A 192 -20.50 -60.30 61.66
N SER A 193 -21.16 -59.28 62.21
CA SER A 193 -21.68 -59.31 63.61
C SER A 193 -22.70 -60.43 63.81
N SER A 194 -23.53 -60.72 62.82
CA SER A 194 -24.49 -61.83 62.92
C SER A 194 -23.81 -63.23 62.85
N ILE A 195 -22.76 -63.35 62.09
CA ILE A 195 -21.90 -64.55 61.97
C ILE A 195 -21.16 -64.85 63.28
N GLU A 196 -20.67 -63.77 63.99
CA GLU A 196 -20.03 -63.93 65.28
C GLU A 196 -21.05 -64.49 66.34
N LYS A 197 -22.34 -64.08 66.29
CA LYS A 197 -23.38 -64.63 67.16
C LYS A 197 -23.64 -66.15 66.83
N ILE A 198 -23.62 -66.51 65.53
CA ILE A 198 -23.78 -67.93 65.15
C ILE A 198 -22.58 -68.75 65.64
N ASN A 199 -21.37 -68.21 65.57
CA ASN A 199 -20.18 -68.84 66.07
C ASN A 199 -20.27 -69.13 67.57
N PHE A 200 -20.71 -68.07 68.33
CA PHE A 200 -20.93 -68.21 69.78
C PHE A 200 -21.99 -69.26 70.10
N ILE A 201 -23.10 -69.38 69.35
CA ILE A 201 -24.15 -70.37 69.51
C ILE A 201 -23.52 -71.77 69.19
N SER A 202 -22.74 -71.93 68.13
CA SER A 202 -22.09 -73.19 67.76
C SER A 202 -21.08 -73.64 68.82
N ASP A 203 -20.37 -72.72 69.45
CA ASP A 203 -19.50 -73.06 70.59
C ASP A 203 -20.30 -73.61 71.79
N ALA A 204 -21.44 -72.97 72.10
CA ALA A 204 -22.32 -73.42 73.19
C ALA A 204 -22.92 -74.85 72.89
N ILE A 205 -23.32 -75.11 71.62
CA ILE A 205 -23.81 -76.38 71.19
C ILE A 205 -22.70 -77.44 71.27
N THR A 206 -21.45 -77.08 70.87
CA THR A 206 -20.28 -77.96 71.05
C THR A 206 -20.11 -78.39 72.50
N GLU A 207 -20.17 -77.45 73.44
CA GLU A 207 -20.07 -77.69 74.88
C GLU A 207 -21.19 -78.66 75.39
N ILE A 208 -22.46 -78.38 74.92
CA ILE A 208 -23.62 -79.24 75.28
C ILE A 208 -23.43 -80.68 74.75
N THR A 209 -22.98 -80.83 73.50
CA THR A 209 -22.75 -82.11 72.87
C THR A 209 -21.64 -82.87 73.54
N GLU A 210 -20.52 -82.21 73.93
CA GLU A 210 -19.47 -82.82 74.74
C GLU A 210 -19.94 -83.31 76.12
N GLN A 211 -20.72 -82.43 76.77
CA GLN A 211 -21.28 -82.83 78.07
C GLN A 211 -22.26 -83.99 77.97
N THR A 212 -23.12 -83.97 76.88
CA THR A 212 -24.09 -85.02 76.59
C THR A 212 -23.39 -86.33 76.26
N ASN A 213 -22.30 -86.28 75.48
CA ASN A 213 -21.49 -87.43 75.14
C ASN A 213 -20.84 -88.01 76.38
N LEU A 214 -20.30 -87.23 77.33
CA LEU A 214 -19.76 -87.63 78.62
C LEU A 214 -20.88 -88.26 79.54
N LEU A 215 -22.06 -87.60 79.59
CA LEU A 215 -23.18 -88.12 80.40
C LEU A 215 -23.67 -89.48 79.87
N SER A 216 -23.81 -89.62 78.57
CA SER A 216 -24.25 -90.85 77.88
C SER A 216 -23.22 -91.98 78.06
N LEU A 217 -21.90 -91.67 77.99
CA LEU A 217 -20.84 -92.57 78.28
C LEU A 217 -20.91 -93.05 79.72
N ASN A 218 -21.06 -92.15 80.67
CA ASN A 218 -21.22 -92.54 82.10
C ASN A 218 -22.49 -93.39 82.34
N ALA A 219 -23.62 -93.05 81.66
CA ALA A 219 -24.84 -93.84 81.73
C ALA A 219 -24.68 -95.24 81.09
N SER A 220 -23.93 -95.41 79.98
CA SER A 220 -23.61 -96.68 79.35
C SER A 220 -22.77 -97.53 80.28
N ILE A 221 -21.80 -96.93 80.97
CA ILE A 221 -20.96 -97.63 81.94
C ILE A 221 -21.76 -98.18 83.14
N GLU A 222 -22.66 -97.37 83.68
CA GLU A 222 -23.47 -97.79 84.82
C GLU A 222 -24.56 -98.77 84.44
N ALA A 223 -25.10 -98.69 83.19
CA ALA A 223 -26.00 -99.63 82.65
C ALA A 223 -25.34 -101.00 82.42
N ALA A 224 -24.08 -101.05 81.97
CA ALA A 224 -23.28 -102.27 81.90
C ALA A 224 -23.00 -102.88 83.27
N ARG A 225 -22.86 -102.07 84.28
CA ARG A 225 -22.64 -102.42 85.67
C ARG A 225 -23.84 -103.11 86.36
N ALA A 226 -25.07 -102.76 85.87
CA ALA A 226 -26.32 -103.30 86.37
C ALA A 226 -26.69 -104.70 85.75
N GLY A 227 -25.86 -105.20 84.86
CA GLY A 227 -26.02 -106.55 84.28
C GLY A 227 -27.30 -106.74 83.42
N GLU A 228 -28.00 -107.83 83.57
CA GLU A 228 -29.26 -108.13 82.81
C GLU A 228 -30.36 -107.11 82.98
N SER A 229 -30.44 -106.47 84.13
CA SER A 229 -31.53 -105.42 84.39
C SER A 229 -31.21 -104.06 83.72
N GLY A 230 -29.95 -103.84 83.29
CA GLY A 230 -29.51 -102.63 82.65
C GLY A 230 -29.51 -102.63 81.12
N LYS A 231 -29.82 -103.77 80.45
CA LYS A 231 -29.67 -103.85 78.95
C LYS A 231 -30.51 -102.85 78.15
N GLY A 232 -31.77 -102.54 78.61
CA GLY A 232 -32.59 -101.51 77.92
C GLY A 232 -32.04 -100.07 78.08
N PHE A 233 -31.44 -99.76 79.27
CA PHE A 233 -30.83 -98.48 79.51
C PHE A 233 -29.49 -98.29 78.73
N ALA A 234 -28.69 -99.40 78.59
CA ALA A 234 -27.43 -99.37 77.81
C ALA A 234 -27.65 -99.04 76.33
N VAL A 235 -28.77 -99.60 75.71
CA VAL A 235 -29.12 -99.22 74.31
C VAL A 235 -29.49 -97.77 74.18
N VAL A 236 -30.29 -97.25 75.11
CA VAL A 236 -30.68 -95.78 75.07
C VAL A 236 -29.46 -94.86 75.30
N ALA A 237 -28.59 -95.24 76.23
CA ALA A 237 -27.39 -94.44 76.49
C ALA A 237 -26.41 -94.45 75.26
N ASP A 238 -26.22 -95.63 74.58
CA ASP A 238 -25.39 -95.67 73.34
C ASP A 238 -26.05 -94.88 72.18
N GLU A 239 -27.41 -94.89 72.08
CA GLU A 239 -28.14 -94.10 71.08
C GLU A 239 -27.99 -92.55 71.36
N ILE A 240 -28.06 -92.14 72.64
CA ILE A 240 -27.79 -90.74 73.06
C ILE A 240 -26.33 -90.38 72.72
N ARG A 241 -25.42 -91.25 72.98
CA ARG A 241 -23.99 -91.04 72.63
C ARG A 241 -23.78 -90.84 71.14
N LYS A 242 -24.39 -91.69 70.27
CA LYS A 242 -24.33 -91.54 68.82
C LYS A 242 -24.97 -90.22 68.36
N LEU A 243 -26.12 -89.79 68.92
CA LEU A 243 -26.76 -88.52 68.61
C LEU A 243 -25.91 -87.33 69.05
N ALA A 244 -25.21 -87.46 70.16
CA ALA A 244 -24.28 -86.40 70.61
C ALA A 244 -23.04 -86.26 69.69
N GLU A 245 -22.50 -87.43 69.21
CA GLU A 245 -21.38 -87.48 68.23
C GLU A 245 -21.86 -86.87 66.90
N GLN A 246 -23.06 -87.23 66.41
CA GLN A 246 -23.61 -86.63 65.18
C GLN A 246 -23.86 -85.15 65.32
N SER A 247 -24.38 -84.70 66.45
CA SER A 247 -24.59 -83.27 66.73
C SER A 247 -23.27 -82.48 66.76
N GLN A 248 -22.23 -83.12 67.41
CA GLN A 248 -20.89 -82.53 67.41
C GLN A 248 -20.37 -82.38 65.97
N GLN A 249 -20.47 -83.41 65.11
CA GLN A 249 -20.02 -83.33 63.72
C GLN A 249 -20.76 -82.29 62.97
N SER A 250 -22.09 -82.12 63.11
CA SER A 250 -22.90 -81.08 62.49
C SER A 250 -22.50 -79.69 62.95
N THR A 251 -22.14 -79.56 64.23
CA THR A 251 -21.68 -78.28 64.78
C THR A 251 -20.29 -77.91 64.23
N ASP A 252 -19.40 -78.86 64.07
CA ASP A 252 -18.09 -78.59 63.46
C ASP A 252 -18.22 -78.23 61.97
N GLU A 253 -19.17 -78.83 61.23
CA GLU A 253 -19.49 -78.44 59.87
C GLU A 253 -20.06 -76.96 59.81
N ILE A 254 -20.93 -76.58 60.80
CA ILE A 254 -21.43 -75.19 60.91
C ILE A 254 -20.28 -74.22 61.17
N LYS A 255 -19.37 -74.51 62.09
CA LYS A 255 -18.19 -73.65 62.39
C LYS A 255 -17.32 -73.49 61.14
N GLN A 256 -17.10 -74.56 60.35
CA GLN A 256 -16.39 -74.43 59.11
C GLN A 256 -17.07 -73.48 58.12
N ILE A 257 -18.36 -73.63 57.93
CA ILE A 257 -19.18 -72.70 57.04
C ILE A 257 -19.10 -71.26 57.59
N VAL A 258 -19.24 -71.08 58.87
CA VAL A 258 -19.15 -69.75 59.52
C VAL A 258 -17.78 -69.14 59.26
N ASN A 259 -16.69 -69.85 59.41
CA ASN A 259 -15.36 -69.38 59.11
C ASN A 259 -15.17 -69.00 57.62
N GLU A 260 -15.68 -69.83 56.70
CA GLU A 260 -15.67 -69.49 55.26
C GLU A 260 -16.41 -68.24 54.95
N ILE A 261 -17.60 -68.02 55.54
CA ILE A 261 -18.41 -66.77 55.36
C ILE A 261 -17.64 -65.59 55.93
N THR A 262 -16.99 -65.72 57.09
CA THR A 262 -16.18 -64.67 57.67
C THR A 262 -15.07 -64.17 56.75
N ILE A 263 -14.31 -65.11 56.17
CA ILE A 263 -13.21 -64.82 55.23
C ILE A 263 -13.75 -64.14 53.99
N LYS A 264 -14.87 -64.63 53.41
CA LYS A 264 -15.51 -64.03 52.23
C LYS A 264 -16.01 -62.64 52.53
N SER A 265 -16.58 -62.37 53.70
CA SER A 265 -17.06 -61.09 54.13
C SER A 265 -15.92 -60.07 54.21
N GLN A 266 -14.76 -60.46 54.77
CA GLN A 266 -13.58 -59.61 54.84
C GLN A 266 -13.03 -59.31 53.42
N GLN A 267 -13.05 -60.27 52.49
CA GLN A 267 -12.70 -59.99 51.07
C GLN A 267 -13.64 -58.99 50.40
N VAL A 268 -14.95 -59.10 50.65
CA VAL A 268 -15.94 -58.12 50.13
C VAL A 268 -15.68 -56.73 50.69
N GLU A 269 -15.37 -56.61 52.01
CA GLU A 269 -15.04 -55.35 52.63
C GLU A 269 -13.80 -54.67 51.98
N GLN A 270 -12.74 -55.45 51.80
CA GLN A 270 -11.54 -55.00 51.10
C GLN A 270 -11.83 -54.54 49.66
N THR A 271 -12.61 -55.33 48.89
CA THR A 271 -13.00 -54.99 47.54
C THR A 271 -13.82 -53.69 47.48
N MET A 272 -14.67 -53.39 48.48
CA MET A 272 -15.42 -52.14 48.57
C MET A 272 -14.50 -50.94 48.84
N ASP A 273 -13.49 -51.09 49.71
CA ASP A 273 -12.50 -50.03 49.97
C ASP A 273 -11.66 -49.74 48.73
N GLU A 274 -11.20 -50.76 48.00
CA GLU A 274 -10.51 -50.61 46.73
C GLU A 274 -11.42 -49.91 45.67
N SER A 275 -12.70 -50.26 45.61
CA SER A 275 -13.65 -49.63 44.71
C SER A 275 -13.85 -48.15 45.00
N VAL A 276 -13.90 -47.74 46.27
CA VAL A 276 -13.98 -46.34 46.68
C VAL A 276 -12.71 -45.57 46.20
N GLY A 277 -11.51 -46.17 46.44
CA GLY A 277 -10.27 -45.56 45.97
C GLY A 277 -10.22 -45.35 44.45
N ILE A 278 -10.66 -46.34 43.66
CA ILE A 278 -10.72 -46.21 42.21
C ILE A 278 -11.68 -45.09 41.78
N ILE A 279 -12.84 -44.97 42.46
CA ILE A 279 -13.80 -43.89 42.14
C ILE A 279 -13.26 -42.51 42.51
N GLU A 280 -12.50 -42.40 43.61
CA GLU A 280 -11.83 -41.15 43.97
C GLU A 280 -10.78 -40.73 42.92
N GLU A 281 -9.93 -41.66 42.44
CA GLU A 281 -9.02 -41.39 41.32
C GLU A 281 -9.74 -41.00 40.02
N GLN A 282 -10.86 -41.67 39.73
CA GLN A 282 -11.70 -41.37 38.58
C GLN A 282 -12.28 -39.93 38.71
N ASN A 283 -12.71 -39.47 39.93
CA ASN A 283 -13.21 -38.13 40.16
C ASN A 283 -12.15 -37.07 39.92
N VAL A 284 -10.87 -37.34 40.18
CA VAL A 284 -9.76 -36.43 39.82
C VAL A 284 -9.71 -36.28 38.30
N SER A 285 -9.69 -37.39 37.56
CA SER A 285 -9.67 -37.35 36.08
C SER A 285 -10.86 -36.64 35.46
N ILE A 286 -12.04 -36.82 36.06
CA ILE A 286 -13.27 -36.10 35.64
C ILE A 286 -13.16 -34.60 35.88
N LYS A 287 -12.55 -34.17 36.97
CA LYS A 287 -12.30 -32.75 37.28
C LYS A 287 -11.35 -32.13 36.26
N ASP A 288 -10.28 -32.84 35.89
CA ASP A 288 -9.34 -32.42 34.85
C ASP A 288 -10.04 -32.27 33.49
N ALA A 289 -10.95 -33.22 33.16
CA ALA A 289 -11.77 -33.14 31.95
C ALA A 289 -12.69 -31.90 31.97
N LYS A 290 -13.26 -31.53 33.12
CA LYS A 290 -14.05 -30.32 33.28
C LYS A 290 -13.24 -29.07 32.99
N GLU A 291 -12.01 -28.98 33.49
CA GLU A 291 -11.10 -27.85 33.26
C GLU A 291 -10.72 -27.74 31.79
N LEU A 292 -10.47 -28.89 31.11
CA LEU A 292 -10.22 -28.92 29.66
C LEU A 292 -11.41 -28.36 28.87
N PHE A 293 -12.65 -28.75 29.17
CA PHE A 293 -13.82 -28.21 28.47
C PHE A 293 -14.02 -26.72 28.70
N ASN A 294 -13.74 -26.21 29.91
CA ASN A 294 -13.76 -24.77 30.17
C ASN A 294 -12.69 -24.05 29.34
N THR A 295 -11.47 -24.56 29.26
CA THR A 295 -10.39 -24.00 28.44
C THR A 295 -10.75 -23.96 26.95
N ILE A 296 -11.42 -25.02 26.46
CA ILE A 296 -11.93 -25.05 25.07
C ILE A 296 -12.98 -23.96 24.89
N SER A 297 -13.91 -23.80 25.81
CA SER A 297 -14.96 -22.75 25.77
C SER A 297 -14.35 -21.35 25.71
N ASP A 298 -13.36 -21.06 26.55
CA ASP A 298 -12.66 -19.79 26.59
C ASP A 298 -11.88 -19.53 25.28
N SER A 299 -11.24 -20.55 24.75
CA SER A 299 -10.51 -20.48 23.47
C SER A 299 -11.45 -20.17 22.30
N VAL A 300 -12.65 -20.77 22.29
CA VAL A 300 -13.69 -20.50 21.28
C VAL A 300 -14.23 -19.07 21.40
N ASN A 301 -14.39 -18.55 22.61
CA ASN A 301 -14.77 -17.15 22.79
C ASN A 301 -13.70 -16.18 22.26
N GLY A 302 -12.41 -16.43 22.53
CA GLY A 302 -11.31 -15.65 21.96
C GLY A 302 -11.25 -15.75 20.43
N LEU A 303 -11.54 -16.93 19.88
CA LEU A 303 -11.63 -17.10 18.42
C LEU A 303 -12.75 -16.24 17.83
N LYS A 304 -13.91 -16.17 18.48
CA LYS A 304 -15.04 -15.33 18.04
C LYS A 304 -14.67 -13.85 18.01
N GLU A 305 -14.00 -13.32 19.05
CA GLU A 305 -13.50 -11.94 19.06
C GLU A 305 -12.50 -11.68 17.93
N GLY A 306 -11.63 -12.65 17.66
CA GLY A 306 -10.70 -12.59 16.51
C GLY A 306 -11.42 -12.50 15.17
N LEU A 307 -12.48 -13.29 14.97
CA LEU A 307 -13.29 -13.26 13.75
C LEU A 307 -14.05 -11.95 13.57
N ASP A 308 -14.58 -11.36 14.64
CA ASP A 308 -15.22 -10.06 14.59
C ASP A 308 -14.22 -8.96 14.16
N ASN A 309 -12.98 -9.00 14.67
CA ASN A 309 -11.92 -8.10 14.27
C ASN A 309 -11.54 -8.28 12.78
N ILE A 310 -11.43 -9.54 12.29
CA ILE A 310 -11.16 -9.81 10.87
C ILE A 310 -12.29 -9.28 10.00
N THR A 311 -13.54 -9.40 10.43
CA THR A 311 -14.69 -8.85 9.71
C THR A 311 -14.59 -7.33 9.56
N GLN A 312 -14.27 -6.60 10.64
CA GLN A 312 -14.10 -5.15 10.60
C GLN A 312 -12.92 -4.72 9.70
N LEU A 313 -11.81 -5.45 9.77
CA LEU A 313 -10.66 -5.21 8.90
C LEU A 313 -11.01 -5.44 7.42
N ASN A 314 -11.79 -6.48 7.12
CA ASN A 314 -12.22 -6.79 5.76
C ASN A 314 -13.13 -5.69 5.19
N GLU A 315 -14.04 -5.12 5.99
CA GLU A 315 -14.89 -3.97 5.62
C GLU A 315 -14.06 -2.69 5.38
N ALA A 316 -13.07 -2.43 6.24
CA ALA A 316 -12.15 -1.31 6.06
C ALA A 316 -11.30 -1.48 4.79
N MET A 317 -10.84 -2.70 4.49
CA MET A 317 -10.09 -3.01 3.26
C MET A 317 -10.96 -2.81 2.02
N ASP A 318 -12.23 -3.19 2.03
CA ASP A 318 -13.15 -2.96 0.89
C ASP A 318 -13.38 -1.45 0.66
N THR A 319 -13.52 -0.68 1.74
CA THR A 319 -13.59 0.79 1.65
C THR A 319 -12.33 1.39 1.05
N ASN A 320 -11.16 0.96 1.52
CA ASN A 320 -9.86 1.43 1.00
C ASN A 320 -9.67 1.04 -0.48
N ARG A 321 -10.09 -0.17 -0.87
CA ARG A 321 -10.07 -0.63 -2.25
C ARG A 321 -10.87 0.31 -3.16
N ASN A 322 -12.09 0.69 -2.76
CA ASN A 322 -12.92 1.61 -3.52
C ASN A 322 -12.24 2.98 -3.68
N ASN A 323 -11.60 3.48 -2.63
CA ASN A 323 -10.83 4.73 -2.68
C ASN A 323 -9.64 4.63 -3.64
N VAL A 324 -8.94 3.49 -3.68
CA VAL A 324 -7.83 3.26 -4.60
C VAL A 324 -8.32 3.23 -6.05
N VAL A 325 -9.44 2.55 -6.35
CA VAL A 325 -10.05 2.55 -7.70
C VAL A 325 -10.36 3.98 -8.15
N SER A 326 -11.02 4.77 -7.31
CA SER A 326 -11.31 6.17 -7.64
C SER A 326 -10.03 6.99 -7.92
N LYS A 327 -8.96 6.76 -7.16
CA LYS A 327 -7.67 7.42 -7.41
C LYS A 327 -7.00 6.96 -8.69
N MET A 328 -7.16 5.69 -9.07
CA MET A 328 -6.66 5.19 -10.36
C MET A 328 -7.41 5.82 -11.53
N GLU A 329 -8.73 6.03 -11.41
CA GLU A 329 -9.51 6.77 -12.41
C GLU A 329 -9.01 8.22 -12.58
N ASP A 330 -8.75 8.93 -11.46
CA ASP A 330 -8.16 10.28 -11.48
C ASP A 330 -6.79 10.27 -12.20
N VAL A 331 -5.93 9.31 -11.87
CA VAL A 331 -4.59 9.18 -12.49
C VAL A 331 -4.66 8.87 -13.97
N ALA A 332 -5.59 8.01 -14.41
CA ALA A 332 -5.80 7.70 -15.84
C ALA A 332 -6.29 8.93 -16.62
N ALA A 333 -7.20 9.73 -16.02
CA ALA A 333 -7.67 10.97 -16.60
C ALA A 333 -6.53 11.99 -16.78
N VAL A 334 -5.70 12.18 -15.72
CA VAL A 334 -4.53 13.08 -15.79
C VAL A 334 -3.50 12.60 -16.83
N ALA A 335 -3.27 11.29 -16.94
CA ALA A 335 -2.38 10.74 -17.95
C ALA A 335 -2.88 11.04 -19.36
N THR A 336 -4.19 10.89 -19.62
CA THR A 336 -4.81 11.21 -20.91
C THR A 336 -4.71 12.71 -21.22
N GLU A 337 -4.99 13.57 -20.24
CA GLU A 337 -4.85 15.02 -20.38
C GLU A 337 -3.40 15.43 -20.64
N THR A 338 -2.43 14.81 -19.96
CA THR A 338 -1.00 15.06 -20.19
C THR A 338 -0.57 14.65 -21.59
N ALA A 339 -1.06 13.55 -22.12
CA ALA A 339 -0.78 13.13 -23.49
C ALA A 339 -1.34 14.15 -24.50
N ALA A 340 -2.59 14.61 -24.33
CA ALA A 340 -3.21 15.62 -25.20
C ALA A 340 -2.47 16.96 -25.13
N ALA A 341 -2.10 17.42 -23.92
CA ALA A 341 -1.30 18.63 -23.74
C ALA A 341 0.09 18.53 -24.41
N SER A 342 0.68 17.35 -24.41
CA SER A 342 1.95 17.09 -25.07
C SER A 342 1.83 17.18 -26.60
N GLU A 343 0.72 16.71 -27.17
CA GLU A 343 0.42 16.88 -28.60
C GLU A 343 0.27 18.38 -28.96
N GLU A 344 -0.42 19.18 -28.15
CA GLU A 344 -0.59 20.61 -28.37
C GLU A 344 0.74 21.37 -28.28
N VAL A 345 1.61 21.03 -27.30
CA VAL A 345 2.95 21.63 -27.18
C VAL A 345 3.81 21.25 -28.40
N THR A 346 3.70 20.01 -28.90
CA THR A 346 4.41 19.58 -30.12
C THR A 346 3.96 20.38 -31.32
N ALA A 347 2.66 20.60 -31.52
CA ALA A 347 2.14 21.43 -32.58
C ALA A 347 2.66 22.89 -32.46
N SER A 348 2.63 23.44 -31.26
CA SER A 348 3.16 24.79 -31.00
C SER A 348 4.67 24.91 -31.29
N ALA A 349 5.44 23.86 -31.00
CA ALA A 349 6.87 23.79 -31.29
C ALA A 349 7.13 23.83 -32.80
N VAL A 350 6.32 23.14 -33.60
CA VAL A 350 6.38 23.19 -35.08
C VAL A 350 6.08 24.59 -35.62
N ASP A 351 5.07 25.28 -35.05
CA ASP A 351 4.73 26.67 -35.42
C ASP A 351 5.87 27.66 -35.11
N VAL A 352 6.54 27.47 -33.96
CA VAL A 352 7.71 28.29 -33.59
C VAL A 352 8.87 27.98 -34.54
N GLU A 353 9.13 26.74 -34.91
CA GLU A 353 10.17 26.37 -35.88
C GLU A 353 9.93 27.04 -37.24
N GLN A 354 8.68 27.02 -37.74
CA GLN A 354 8.30 27.72 -38.97
C GLN A 354 8.53 29.22 -38.84
N THR A 355 8.15 29.83 -37.75
CA THR A 355 8.36 31.26 -37.47
C THR A 355 9.86 31.63 -37.47
N MET A 356 10.71 30.78 -36.93
CA MET A 356 12.16 30.97 -36.93
C MET A 356 12.73 30.82 -38.37
N HIS A 357 12.18 29.93 -39.14
CA HIS A 357 12.55 29.79 -40.55
C HIS A 357 12.21 31.08 -41.35
N ASP A 358 10.99 31.57 -41.23
CA ASP A 358 10.56 32.80 -41.88
C ASP A 358 11.40 34.03 -41.42
N LEU A 359 11.71 34.11 -40.13
CA LEU A 359 12.58 35.12 -39.57
C LEU A 359 14.00 35.07 -40.15
N ASN A 360 14.54 33.89 -40.41
CA ASN A 360 15.83 33.73 -41.06
C ASN A 360 15.79 34.18 -42.51
N GLU A 361 14.70 33.93 -43.28
CA GLU A 361 14.51 34.43 -44.64
C GLU A 361 14.48 35.98 -44.61
N PHE A 362 13.76 36.62 -43.69
CA PHE A 362 13.73 38.09 -43.57
C PHE A 362 15.10 38.67 -43.22
N THR A 363 15.93 38.00 -42.42
CA THR A 363 17.27 38.48 -42.14
C THR A 363 18.20 38.43 -43.35
N VAL A 364 18.07 37.42 -44.19
CA VAL A 364 18.76 37.33 -45.48
C VAL A 364 18.30 38.48 -46.44
N GLU A 365 17.04 38.80 -46.50
CA GLU A 365 16.50 39.92 -47.28
C GLU A 365 16.98 41.27 -46.79
N LEU A 366 17.04 41.48 -45.47
CA LEU A 366 17.61 42.71 -44.86
C LEU A 366 19.09 42.86 -45.17
N ASP A 367 19.87 41.80 -45.15
CA ASP A 367 21.30 41.79 -45.48
C ASP A 367 21.49 42.18 -46.95
N ASN A 368 20.71 41.59 -47.89
CA ASN A 368 20.72 41.95 -49.30
C ASN A 368 20.32 43.44 -49.54
N ILE A 369 19.32 43.97 -48.83
CA ILE A 369 18.93 45.40 -48.88
C ILE A 369 20.07 46.27 -48.38
N ALA A 370 20.71 45.92 -47.28
CA ALA A 370 21.80 46.71 -46.72
C ALA A 370 23.03 46.70 -47.65
N GLU A 371 23.34 45.56 -48.28
CA GLU A 371 24.41 45.44 -49.27
C GLU A 371 24.12 46.28 -50.53
N ALA A 372 22.89 46.23 -51.06
CA ALA A 372 22.48 47.07 -52.19
C ALA A 372 22.56 48.57 -51.85
N LEU A 373 22.17 48.93 -50.61
CA LEU A 373 22.29 50.31 -50.12
C LEU A 373 23.76 50.72 -50.01
N LYS A 374 24.63 49.87 -49.56
CA LYS A 374 26.08 50.10 -49.53
C LYS A 374 26.66 50.28 -50.92
N GLU A 375 26.31 49.38 -51.87
CA GLU A 375 26.72 49.59 -53.28
C GLU A 375 26.25 50.91 -53.88
N ALA A 376 25.07 51.37 -53.53
CA ALA A 376 24.57 52.67 -53.98
C ALA A 376 25.31 53.86 -53.37
N ILE A 377 25.73 53.73 -52.13
CA ILE A 377 26.51 54.75 -51.37
C ILE A 377 27.98 54.77 -51.82
N ASP A 378 28.58 53.60 -52.09
CA ASP A 378 29.99 53.50 -52.53
C ASP A 378 30.29 54.26 -53.82
N LYS A 379 29.23 54.68 -54.58
CA LYS A 379 29.33 55.59 -55.73
C LYS A 379 29.69 57.03 -55.31
N PHE A 380 29.45 57.40 -54.09
CA PHE A 380 29.73 58.69 -53.57
C PHE A 380 31.04 58.68 -52.78
N LYS A 381 31.93 59.60 -53.16
CA LYS A 381 33.20 59.80 -52.47
C LYS A 381 33.04 60.75 -51.31
N LEU A 382 33.23 60.25 -50.13
CA LEU A 382 33.17 61.01 -48.87
C LEU A 382 34.56 61.40 -48.39
N GLN A 383 34.66 62.49 -47.59
CA GLN A 383 35.93 62.85 -46.90
C GLN A 383 36.28 61.89 -45.78
#